data_8a5825bfb9fdc18512e46118c377c3cf
#
_entry.id   8a5825bfb9fdc18512e46118c377c3cf
#
_cell.length_a   1.000
_cell.length_b   1.000
_cell.length_c   1.000
_cell.angle_alpha   90.00
_cell.angle_beta   90.00
_cell.angle_gamma   90.00
#
_symmetry.space_group_name_H-M   'P 1'
#
loop_
_entity.id
_entity.type
_entity.pdbx_description
1 polymer ?
#
loop_
_entity_poly.entity_id
_entity_poly.type
_entity_poly.pdbx_seq_one_letter_code
_entity_poly.pdbx_strand_id
1 'polypeptide(L)'
;YNRKHISDDEMKEKGAKILLDERLKGKIGGWSDWRTRIWYASLQTGQDPNNATDMDAVWEAIRTHRDLLLKYWGSGAELMSLLAEEEIYVTEAWSGRVFALQEQGHDIGYMDPPNGFGWQECLFVLKGSPMEESEQLLNFMLSKEASVAVAEGQNYPPALDPAKVDLGKKIPTLPAFDPTGTLSGLTFANSDYWNGNQQAWSKQFGRIQKGY
;
A
#
# COMPACT_ATOMS: atom_id res chain seq x y z
N TYR A 1 2.82 2.69 -11.22
CA TYR A 1 2.84 2.33 -12.65
C TYR A 1 3.95 3.07 -13.41
N ASN A 2 4.45 2.44 -14.44
CA ASN A 2 5.44 3.04 -15.33
C ASN A 2 4.73 3.89 -16.40
N ARG A 3 4.99 5.20 -16.42
CA ARG A 3 4.32 6.15 -17.33
C ARG A 3 4.68 5.98 -18.81
N LYS A 4 5.78 5.29 -19.11
CA LYS A 4 6.11 4.94 -20.51
C LYS A 4 5.11 3.96 -21.13
N HIS A 5 4.40 3.17 -20.31
CA HIS A 5 3.52 2.10 -20.76
C HIS A 5 2.04 2.32 -20.40
N ILE A 6 1.76 3.10 -19.36
CA ILE A 6 0.42 3.37 -18.85
C ILE A 6 0.33 4.88 -18.55
N SER A 7 -0.60 5.58 -19.19
CA SER A 7 -0.79 7.00 -18.95
C SER A 7 -1.50 7.31 -17.64
N ASP A 8 -1.31 8.52 -17.12
CA ASP A 8 -2.01 9.00 -15.93
C ASP A 8 -3.54 9.00 -16.14
N ASP A 9 -4.01 9.27 -17.37
CA ASP A 9 -5.44 9.25 -17.69
C ASP A 9 -6.00 7.83 -17.70
N GLU A 10 -5.27 6.86 -18.26
CA GLU A 10 -5.66 5.45 -18.20
C GLU A 10 -5.71 4.93 -16.76
N MET A 11 -4.76 5.32 -15.92
CA MET A 11 -4.78 4.96 -14.49
C MET A 11 -5.99 5.55 -13.77
N LYS A 12 -6.35 6.82 -14.05
CA LYS A 12 -7.54 7.45 -13.46
C LYS A 12 -8.83 6.77 -13.90
N GLU A 13 -8.92 6.39 -15.18
CA GLU A 13 -10.10 5.71 -15.72
C GLU A 13 -10.29 4.31 -15.15
N LYS A 14 -9.22 3.52 -15.13
CA LYS A 14 -9.30 2.10 -14.72
C LYS A 14 -9.19 1.88 -13.21
N GLY A 15 -8.50 2.76 -12.50
CA GLY A 15 -8.25 2.60 -11.08
C GLY A 15 -7.67 1.23 -10.74
N ALA A 16 -8.13 0.59 -9.67
CA ALA A 16 -7.67 -0.73 -9.25
C ALA A 16 -7.87 -1.83 -10.30
N LYS A 17 -8.81 -1.64 -11.24
CA LYS A 17 -9.10 -2.63 -12.31
C LYS A 17 -7.96 -2.77 -13.32
N ILE A 18 -7.01 -1.84 -13.39
CA ILE A 18 -5.82 -1.96 -14.24
C ILE A 18 -5.02 -3.23 -13.94
N LEU A 19 -5.05 -3.71 -12.70
CA LEU A 19 -4.39 -4.94 -12.28
C LEU A 19 -5.05 -6.24 -12.81
N LEU A 20 -6.19 -6.10 -13.51
CA LEU A 20 -6.90 -7.20 -14.19
C LEU A 20 -6.89 -7.03 -15.72
N ASP A 21 -6.06 -6.13 -16.25
CA ASP A 21 -6.00 -5.88 -17.69
C ASP A 21 -5.15 -6.93 -18.39
N GLU A 22 -5.78 -7.75 -19.22
CA GLU A 22 -5.12 -8.81 -19.97
C GLU A 22 -4.02 -8.32 -20.92
N ARG A 23 -4.09 -7.06 -21.39
CA ARG A 23 -3.04 -6.45 -22.22
C ARG A 23 -1.70 -6.36 -21.49
N LEU A 24 -1.75 -6.35 -20.15
CA LEU A 24 -0.58 -6.24 -19.28
C LEU A 24 -0.12 -7.59 -18.74
N LYS A 25 -0.61 -8.70 -19.28
CA LYS A 25 -0.21 -10.06 -18.84
C LYS A 25 1.30 -10.23 -18.87
N GLY A 26 1.87 -10.68 -17.76
CA GLY A 26 3.32 -10.81 -17.56
C GLY A 26 4.04 -9.50 -17.29
N LYS A 27 3.30 -8.38 -17.13
CA LYS A 27 3.82 -7.05 -16.79
C LYS A 27 3.13 -6.45 -15.55
N ILE A 28 2.40 -7.27 -14.81
CA ILE A 28 1.76 -6.91 -13.55
C ILE A 28 2.57 -7.53 -12.41
N GLY A 29 2.87 -6.78 -11.39
CA GLY A 29 3.37 -7.28 -10.11
C GLY A 29 2.24 -7.42 -9.10
N GLY A 30 2.42 -8.23 -8.06
CA GLY A 30 1.50 -8.32 -6.95
C GLY A 30 2.24 -8.39 -5.62
N TRP A 31 1.78 -7.67 -4.61
CA TRP A 31 2.33 -7.87 -3.28
C TRP A 31 1.84 -9.18 -2.67
N SER A 32 2.77 -9.94 -2.06
CA SER A 32 2.49 -11.26 -1.48
C SER A 32 1.69 -11.21 -0.16
N ASP A 33 1.11 -10.07 0.18
CA ASP A 33 0.24 -9.91 1.35
C ASP A 33 -1.23 -10.21 1.01
N TRP A 34 -1.82 -11.14 1.74
CA TRP A 34 -3.20 -11.56 1.54
C TRP A 34 -4.23 -10.45 1.83
N ARG A 35 -3.96 -9.55 2.80
CA ARG A 35 -4.88 -8.46 3.18
C ARG A 35 -5.01 -7.47 2.03
N THR A 36 -3.88 -6.98 1.57
CA THR A 36 -3.82 -6.05 0.44
C THR A 36 -4.46 -6.65 -0.80
N ARG A 37 -4.19 -7.92 -1.08
CA ARG A 37 -4.77 -8.54 -2.28
C ARG A 37 -6.28 -8.68 -2.21
N ILE A 38 -6.85 -9.08 -1.07
CA ILE A 38 -8.31 -9.14 -0.86
C ILE A 38 -8.91 -7.73 -0.90
N TRP A 39 -8.23 -6.73 -0.32
CA TRP A 39 -8.67 -5.35 -0.36
C TRP A 39 -8.88 -4.86 -1.80
N TYR A 40 -7.84 -4.96 -2.62
CA TYR A 40 -7.91 -4.52 -4.00
C TYR A 40 -8.86 -5.36 -4.85
N ALA A 41 -8.97 -6.66 -4.60
CA ALA A 41 -9.96 -7.50 -5.28
C ALA A 41 -11.40 -7.10 -4.93
N SER A 42 -11.66 -6.69 -3.69
CA SER A 42 -12.96 -6.13 -3.31
C SER A 42 -13.27 -4.84 -4.09
N LEU A 43 -12.31 -3.91 -4.19
CA LEU A 43 -12.48 -2.70 -5.00
C LEU A 43 -12.69 -3.03 -6.49
N GLN A 44 -11.97 -4.01 -7.03
CA GLN A 44 -12.08 -4.46 -8.42
C GLN A 44 -13.47 -5.03 -8.75
N THR A 45 -14.11 -5.66 -7.76
CA THR A 45 -15.47 -6.21 -7.87
C THR A 45 -16.56 -5.23 -7.45
N GLY A 46 -16.19 -3.98 -7.10
CA GLY A 46 -17.13 -2.93 -6.69
C GLY A 46 -17.70 -3.11 -5.30
N GLN A 47 -17.02 -3.86 -4.43
CA GLN A 47 -17.45 -4.14 -3.07
C GLN A 47 -16.68 -3.30 -2.05
N ASP A 48 -17.31 -3.08 -0.89
CA ASP A 48 -16.63 -2.48 0.27
C ASP A 48 -15.62 -3.49 0.85
N PRO A 49 -14.32 -3.15 0.92
CA PRO A 49 -13.31 -4.04 1.51
C PRO A 49 -13.56 -4.41 2.98
N ASN A 50 -14.31 -3.59 3.70
CA ASN A 50 -14.67 -3.86 5.10
C ASN A 50 -16.02 -4.58 5.26
N ASN A 51 -16.71 -4.87 4.15
CA ASN A 51 -17.99 -5.57 4.15
C ASN A 51 -18.27 -6.23 2.78
N ALA A 52 -17.31 -6.97 2.25
CA ALA A 52 -17.52 -7.70 1.02
C ALA A 52 -18.55 -8.82 1.23
N THR A 53 -19.62 -8.80 0.43
CA THR A 53 -20.75 -9.74 0.55
C THR A 53 -20.69 -10.88 -0.46
N ASP A 54 -19.92 -10.72 -1.54
CA ASP A 54 -19.67 -11.74 -2.57
C ASP A 54 -18.17 -12.10 -2.59
N MET A 55 -17.77 -12.94 -1.67
CA MET A 55 -16.38 -13.41 -1.59
C MET A 55 -15.98 -14.33 -2.75
N ASP A 56 -16.94 -14.97 -3.43
CA ASP A 56 -16.62 -15.80 -4.60
C ASP A 56 -16.13 -14.92 -5.75
N ALA A 57 -16.76 -13.78 -5.99
CA ALA A 57 -16.29 -12.78 -6.95
C ALA A 57 -14.91 -12.22 -6.57
N VAL A 58 -14.65 -11.96 -5.27
CA VAL A 58 -13.34 -11.51 -4.78
C VAL A 58 -12.26 -12.56 -5.05
N TRP A 59 -12.54 -13.85 -4.76
CA TRP A 59 -11.59 -14.93 -5.02
C TRP A 59 -11.31 -15.13 -6.52
N GLU A 60 -12.33 -14.94 -7.35
CA GLU A 60 -12.16 -15.03 -8.81
C GLU A 60 -11.29 -13.88 -9.34
N ALA A 61 -11.49 -12.65 -8.85
CA ALA A 61 -10.62 -11.54 -9.18
C ALA A 61 -9.16 -11.78 -8.76
N ILE A 62 -8.93 -12.44 -7.61
CA ILE A 62 -7.59 -12.82 -7.17
C ILE A 62 -6.97 -13.89 -8.08
N ARG A 63 -7.75 -14.88 -8.55
CA ARG A 63 -7.26 -15.89 -9.50
C ARG A 63 -6.90 -15.24 -10.83
N THR A 64 -7.79 -14.39 -11.36
CA THR A 64 -7.54 -13.63 -12.58
C THR A 64 -6.25 -12.82 -12.46
N HIS A 65 -6.08 -12.07 -11.37
CA HIS A 65 -4.87 -11.31 -11.11
C HIS A 65 -3.63 -12.22 -11.09
N ARG A 66 -3.66 -13.35 -10.38
CA ARG A 66 -2.56 -14.33 -10.35
C ARG A 66 -2.17 -14.80 -11.76
N ASP A 67 -3.13 -15.08 -12.63
CA ASP A 67 -2.89 -15.60 -13.98
C ASP A 67 -2.30 -14.53 -14.93
N LEU A 68 -2.40 -13.27 -14.55
CA LEU A 68 -1.83 -12.12 -15.27
C LEU A 68 -0.47 -11.68 -14.72
N LEU A 69 -0.12 -12.06 -13.50
CA LEU A 69 1.13 -11.63 -12.86
C LEU A 69 2.38 -12.11 -13.60
N LEU A 70 3.42 -11.29 -13.59
CA LEU A 70 4.79 -11.78 -13.73
C LEU A 70 5.18 -12.58 -12.48
N LYS A 71 4.98 -11.96 -11.29
CA LYS A 71 5.28 -12.60 -9.99
C LYS A 71 4.66 -11.82 -8.83
N TYR A 72 4.59 -12.49 -7.67
CA TYR A 72 4.42 -11.82 -6.40
C TYR A 72 5.78 -11.34 -5.87
N TRP A 73 5.87 -10.09 -5.45
CA TRP A 73 7.05 -9.55 -4.79
C TRP A 73 6.90 -9.59 -3.26
N GLY A 74 8.02 -9.74 -2.54
CA GLY A 74 8.03 -9.93 -1.10
C GLY A 74 8.77 -8.84 -0.31
N SER A 75 9.41 -7.88 -0.99
CA SER A 75 10.14 -6.79 -0.32
C SER A 75 10.10 -5.50 -1.12
N GLY A 76 10.28 -4.35 -0.41
CA GLY A 76 10.35 -3.05 -1.07
C GLY A 76 11.53 -2.92 -2.04
N ALA A 77 12.64 -3.58 -1.78
CA ALA A 77 13.79 -3.60 -2.70
C ALA A 77 13.46 -4.34 -4.00
N GLU A 78 12.81 -5.50 -3.91
CA GLU A 78 12.36 -6.27 -5.07
C GLU A 78 11.33 -5.46 -5.89
N LEU A 79 10.35 -4.84 -5.23
CA LEU A 79 9.39 -3.94 -5.88
C LEU A 79 10.09 -2.85 -6.69
N MET A 80 11.06 -2.17 -6.08
CA MET A 80 11.79 -1.08 -6.74
C MET A 80 12.58 -1.57 -7.94
N SER A 81 13.28 -2.71 -7.84
CA SER A 81 14.02 -3.32 -8.95
C SER A 81 13.09 -3.67 -10.12
N LEU A 82 11.99 -4.36 -9.85
CA LEU A 82 11.01 -4.76 -10.87
C LEU A 82 10.45 -3.55 -11.65
N LEU A 83 10.17 -2.45 -10.97
CA LEU A 83 9.67 -1.22 -11.62
C LEU A 83 10.78 -0.47 -12.36
N ALA A 84 11.97 -0.34 -11.75
CA ALA A 84 13.09 0.39 -12.33
C ALA A 84 13.62 -0.28 -13.63
N GLU A 85 13.64 -1.60 -13.65
CA GLU A 85 14.11 -2.41 -14.78
C GLU A 85 12.99 -2.70 -15.81
N GLU A 86 11.79 -2.13 -15.61
CA GLU A 86 10.62 -2.31 -16.49
C GLU A 86 10.22 -3.80 -16.65
N GLU A 87 10.55 -4.64 -15.67
CA GLU A 87 10.08 -6.02 -15.65
C GLU A 87 8.56 -6.07 -15.45
N ILE A 88 8.04 -5.18 -14.59
CA ILE A 88 6.60 -4.92 -14.42
C ILE A 88 6.27 -3.47 -14.77
N TYR A 89 5.04 -3.25 -15.23
CA TYR A 89 4.55 -1.92 -15.59
C TYR A 89 3.57 -1.36 -14.55
N VAL A 90 2.92 -2.21 -13.78
CA VAL A 90 1.96 -1.82 -12.74
C VAL A 90 1.93 -2.84 -11.60
N THR A 91 1.69 -2.33 -10.40
CA THR A 91 1.55 -3.15 -9.19
C THR A 91 0.92 -2.33 -8.07
N GLU A 92 0.39 -2.99 -7.04
CA GLU A 92 0.23 -2.32 -5.73
C GLU A 92 1.62 -1.94 -5.22
N ALA A 93 1.74 -0.81 -4.58
CA ALA A 93 3.05 -0.36 -4.09
C ALA A 93 2.92 0.50 -2.84
N TRP A 94 3.97 0.54 -2.06
CA TRP A 94 4.07 1.48 -0.94
C TRP A 94 4.53 2.84 -1.47
N SER A 95 3.79 3.89 -1.13
CA SER A 95 4.01 5.26 -1.61
C SER A 95 5.45 5.74 -1.44
N GLY A 96 6.08 5.46 -0.30
CA GLY A 96 7.46 5.87 -0.04
C GLY A 96 8.49 5.19 -0.96
N ARG A 97 8.24 3.97 -1.44
CA ARG A 97 9.12 3.28 -2.40
C ARG A 97 8.96 3.85 -3.80
N VAL A 98 7.73 4.20 -4.16
CA VAL A 98 7.47 4.90 -5.43
C VAL A 98 8.14 6.27 -5.44
N PHE A 99 8.01 7.04 -4.37
CA PHE A 99 8.68 8.34 -4.25
C PHE A 99 10.21 8.21 -4.37
N ALA A 100 10.81 7.20 -3.73
CA ALA A 100 12.24 6.95 -3.85
C ALA A 100 12.68 6.65 -5.30
N LEU A 101 11.87 5.94 -6.08
CA LEU A 101 12.12 5.74 -7.52
C LEU A 101 12.02 7.04 -8.31
N GLN A 102 11.06 7.89 -8.00
CA GLN A 102 10.91 9.21 -8.62
C GLN A 102 12.10 10.11 -8.30
N GLU A 103 12.61 10.12 -7.06
CA GLU A 103 13.84 10.85 -6.68
C GLU A 103 15.08 10.32 -7.44
N GLN A 104 15.10 9.05 -7.82
CA GLN A 104 16.15 8.45 -8.66
C GLN A 104 15.99 8.74 -10.16
N GLY A 105 14.93 9.46 -10.56
CA GLY A 105 14.69 9.87 -11.94
C GLY A 105 13.90 8.85 -12.78
N HIS A 106 13.31 7.82 -12.16
CA HIS A 106 12.43 6.90 -12.87
C HIS A 106 11.04 7.53 -13.09
N ASP A 107 10.50 7.35 -14.30
CA ASP A 107 9.18 7.87 -14.68
C ASP A 107 8.05 6.93 -14.17
N ILE A 108 7.94 6.85 -12.87
CA ILE A 108 6.94 6.04 -12.17
C ILE A 108 5.83 6.93 -11.62
N GLY A 109 4.59 6.64 -11.99
CA GLY A 109 3.39 7.26 -11.45
C GLY A 109 2.91 6.57 -10.18
N TYR A 110 2.15 7.32 -9.36
CA TYR A 110 1.47 6.82 -8.17
C TYR A 110 0.04 7.33 -8.15
N MET A 111 -0.88 6.48 -7.74
CA MET A 111 -2.28 6.84 -7.56
C MET A 111 -2.91 5.96 -6.46
N ASP A 112 -3.53 6.59 -5.47
CA ASP A 112 -4.43 5.90 -4.57
C ASP A 112 -5.82 5.81 -5.22
N PRO A 113 -6.39 4.61 -5.41
CA PRO A 113 -7.77 4.50 -5.86
C PRO A 113 -8.73 4.99 -4.74
N PRO A 114 -9.96 5.40 -5.08
CA PRO A 114 -10.98 5.64 -4.07
C PRO A 114 -11.11 4.44 -3.12
N ASN A 115 -11.15 4.69 -1.82
CA ASN A 115 -11.09 3.69 -0.75
C ASN A 115 -9.80 2.86 -0.75
N GLY A 116 -8.68 3.44 -1.18
CA GLY A 116 -7.36 2.83 -1.10
C GLY A 116 -7.04 2.36 0.32
N PHE A 117 -6.21 1.33 0.43
CA PHE A 117 -5.87 0.72 1.72
C PHE A 117 -4.95 1.63 2.54
N GLY A 118 -5.52 2.25 3.57
CA GLY A 118 -4.78 3.02 4.56
C GLY A 118 -4.17 2.11 5.63
N TRP A 119 -2.92 2.39 6.02
CA TRP A 119 -2.26 1.72 7.13
C TRP A 119 -1.45 2.73 7.95
N GLN A 120 -1.21 2.39 9.19
CA GLN A 120 -0.47 3.21 10.13
C GLN A 120 0.56 2.36 10.87
N GLU A 121 1.81 2.82 10.90
CA GLU A 121 2.83 2.23 11.75
C GLU A 121 2.59 2.61 13.21
N CYS A 122 2.73 1.62 14.10
CA CYS A 122 2.56 1.80 15.53
C CYS A 122 3.75 1.23 16.29
N LEU A 123 4.16 1.93 17.33
CA LEU A 123 5.12 1.44 18.32
C LEU A 123 4.37 1.01 19.57
N PHE A 124 4.77 -0.10 20.19
CA PHE A 124 4.20 -0.58 21.43
C PHE A 124 5.27 -1.21 22.33
N VAL A 125 5.04 -1.17 23.63
CA VAL A 125 5.95 -1.75 24.63
C VAL A 125 5.53 -3.19 24.91
N LEU A 126 6.47 -4.11 24.81
CA LEU A 126 6.25 -5.52 25.15
C LEU A 126 6.16 -5.70 26.66
N LYS A 127 5.34 -6.66 27.10
CA LYS A 127 5.28 -7.03 28.51
C LYS A 127 6.64 -7.49 29.01
N GLY A 128 7.12 -6.88 30.09
CA GLY A 128 8.42 -7.19 30.68
C GLY A 128 9.57 -6.30 30.20
N SER A 129 9.32 -5.36 29.28
CA SER A 129 10.29 -4.32 28.94
C SER A 129 10.45 -3.33 30.10
N PRO A 130 11.60 -2.65 30.21
CA PRO A 130 11.78 -1.55 31.15
C PRO A 130 10.84 -0.39 30.74
N MET A 131 9.84 -0.12 31.57
CA MET A 131 8.72 0.77 31.18
C MET A 131 9.19 2.22 31.04
N GLU A 132 9.97 2.73 32.01
CA GLU A 132 10.40 4.12 32.03
C GLU A 132 11.24 4.48 30.81
N GLU A 133 12.22 3.67 30.48
CA GLU A 133 13.09 3.86 29.32
C GLU A 133 12.32 3.70 27.99
N SER A 134 11.37 2.77 27.97
CA SER A 134 10.51 2.56 26.81
C SER A 134 9.63 3.78 26.55
N GLU A 135 9.02 4.34 27.58
CA GLU A 135 8.21 5.57 27.48
C GLU A 135 9.05 6.78 27.05
N GLN A 136 10.27 6.92 27.55
CA GLN A 136 11.19 7.97 27.12
C GLN A 136 11.51 7.85 25.63
N LEU A 137 11.80 6.62 25.14
CA LEU A 137 12.04 6.36 23.72
C LEU A 137 10.80 6.69 22.87
N LEU A 138 9.62 6.21 23.27
CA LEU A 138 8.38 6.49 22.53
C LEU A 138 8.09 8.00 22.46
N ASN A 139 8.24 8.71 23.57
CA ASN A 139 8.06 10.17 23.60
C ASN A 139 9.07 10.89 22.68
N PHE A 140 10.32 10.43 22.64
CA PHE A 140 11.31 10.97 21.70
C PHE A 140 10.91 10.67 20.24
N MET A 141 10.53 9.44 19.92
CA MET A 141 10.13 9.05 18.56
C MET A 141 8.89 9.82 18.06
N LEU A 142 7.99 10.19 18.97
CA LEU A 142 6.80 11.01 18.66
C LEU A 142 7.07 12.51 18.69
N SER A 143 8.28 12.96 19.08
CA SER A 143 8.64 14.37 18.99
C SER A 143 8.63 14.87 17.53
N LYS A 144 8.43 16.18 17.34
CA LYS A 144 8.52 16.78 16.00
C LYS A 144 9.83 16.44 15.32
N GLU A 145 10.95 16.58 16.04
CA GLU A 145 12.30 16.39 15.51
C GLU A 145 12.48 14.95 14.97
N ALA A 146 12.21 13.94 15.80
CA ALA A 146 12.37 12.55 15.40
C ALA A 146 11.37 12.14 14.32
N SER A 147 10.10 12.52 14.46
CA SER A 147 9.04 12.19 13.49
C SER A 147 9.32 12.78 12.10
N VAL A 148 9.77 14.02 12.01
CA VAL A 148 10.14 14.66 10.75
C VAL A 148 11.36 13.98 10.14
N ALA A 149 12.42 13.70 10.92
CA ALA A 149 13.62 13.04 10.42
C ALA A 149 13.32 11.63 9.88
N VAL A 150 12.48 10.86 10.57
CA VAL A 150 12.04 9.53 10.11
C VAL A 150 11.21 9.64 8.83
N ALA A 151 10.26 10.58 8.77
CA ALA A 151 9.41 10.80 7.61
C ALA A 151 10.22 11.18 6.36
N GLU A 152 11.19 12.08 6.50
CA GLU A 152 12.07 12.46 5.39
C GLU A 152 12.99 11.32 4.93
N GLY A 153 13.49 10.50 5.88
CA GLY A 153 14.36 9.37 5.57
C GLY A 153 13.62 8.18 4.94
N GLN A 154 12.37 7.95 5.31
CA GLN A 154 11.57 6.83 4.83
C GLN A 154 10.59 7.17 3.72
N ASN A 155 10.38 8.46 3.44
CA ASN A 155 9.42 8.97 2.45
C ASN A 155 7.95 8.64 2.77
N TYR A 156 7.59 8.64 4.05
CA TYR A 156 6.21 8.51 4.51
C TYR A 156 5.81 9.70 5.39
N PRO A 157 4.57 10.22 5.28
CA PRO A 157 4.12 11.30 6.15
C PRO A 157 4.16 10.89 7.62
N PRO A 158 4.57 11.79 8.54
CA PRO A 158 4.55 11.53 9.97
C PRO A 158 3.13 11.61 10.54
N ALA A 159 2.90 10.98 11.68
CA ALA A 159 1.66 11.11 12.46
C ALA A 159 1.63 12.45 13.24
N LEU A 160 1.83 13.56 12.54
CA LEU A 160 1.79 14.92 13.08
C LEU A 160 0.71 15.74 12.38
N ASP A 161 0.00 16.57 13.14
CA ASP A 161 -1.00 17.47 12.60
C ASP A 161 -0.34 18.60 11.77
N PRO A 162 -0.51 18.60 10.43
CA PRO A 162 0.13 19.57 9.56
C PRO A 162 -0.34 21.02 9.81
N ALA A 163 -1.50 21.21 10.45
CA ALA A 163 -1.99 22.53 10.82
C ALA A 163 -1.25 23.12 12.04
N LYS A 164 -0.60 22.26 12.84
CA LYS A 164 0.07 22.67 14.09
C LYS A 164 1.58 22.61 14.02
N VAL A 165 2.12 21.87 13.06
CA VAL A 165 3.55 21.58 12.99
C VAL A 165 4.08 21.90 11.59
N ASP A 166 5.13 22.72 11.52
CA ASP A 166 5.88 22.89 10.28
C ASP A 166 6.64 21.60 9.95
N LEU A 167 6.26 20.96 8.85
CA LEU A 167 6.81 19.69 8.37
C LEU A 167 7.95 19.85 7.36
N GLY A 168 8.44 21.08 7.16
CA GLY A 168 9.51 21.36 6.20
C GLY A 168 9.03 21.29 4.73
N LYS A 169 9.99 21.16 3.81
CA LYS A 169 9.68 21.23 2.37
C LYS A 169 9.45 19.88 1.71
N LYS A 170 10.06 18.81 2.21
CA LYS A 170 10.00 17.47 1.59
C LYS A 170 8.68 16.76 1.87
N ILE A 171 8.24 16.74 3.13
CA ILE A 171 7.05 16.01 3.54
C ILE A 171 5.78 16.40 2.76
N PRO A 172 5.52 17.71 2.49
CA PRO A 172 4.37 18.11 1.67
C PRO A 172 4.40 17.62 0.21
N THR A 173 5.53 17.12 -0.28
CA THR A 173 5.65 16.58 -1.64
C THR A 173 5.47 15.07 -1.71
N LEU A 174 5.33 14.38 -0.58
CA LEU A 174 5.16 12.94 -0.52
C LEU A 174 3.79 12.52 -1.10
N PRO A 175 3.70 11.44 -1.89
CA PRO A 175 2.46 11.04 -2.56
C PRO A 175 1.27 10.81 -1.61
N ALA A 176 1.53 10.28 -0.42
CA ALA A 176 0.51 10.00 0.59
C ALA A 176 0.29 11.14 1.58
N PHE A 177 0.83 12.36 1.33
CA PHE A 177 0.63 13.50 2.20
C PHE A 177 -0.76 14.08 2.06
N ASP A 178 -1.48 14.18 3.18
CA ASP A 178 -2.77 14.88 3.25
C ASP A 178 -2.59 16.21 4.02
N PRO A 179 -2.68 17.36 3.34
CA PRO A 179 -2.53 18.66 3.98
C PRO A 179 -3.62 18.98 5.01
N THR A 180 -4.74 18.27 4.98
CA THR A 180 -5.83 18.43 5.95
C THR A 180 -5.59 17.63 7.23
N GLY A 181 -4.70 16.63 7.19
CA GLY A 181 -4.44 15.72 8.29
C GLY A 181 -5.58 14.76 8.63
N THR A 182 -6.67 14.77 7.83
CA THR A 182 -7.86 13.94 8.10
C THR A 182 -7.77 12.54 7.54
N LEU A 183 -6.87 12.30 6.58
CA LEU A 183 -6.69 11.04 5.84
C LEU A 183 -8.00 10.53 5.20
N SER A 184 -8.92 11.44 4.87
CA SER A 184 -10.26 11.11 4.36
C SER A 184 -10.25 10.41 3.00
N GLY A 185 -9.12 10.45 2.26
CA GLY A 185 -8.93 9.71 1.00
C GLY A 185 -8.57 8.23 1.20
N LEU A 186 -8.23 7.81 2.43
CA LEU A 186 -7.86 6.44 2.75
C LEU A 186 -8.96 5.74 3.54
N THR A 187 -9.05 4.43 3.38
CA THR A 187 -9.93 3.57 4.19
C THR A 187 -9.09 2.58 4.98
N PHE A 188 -9.32 2.52 6.28
CA PHE A 188 -8.60 1.62 7.18
C PHE A 188 -9.38 0.34 7.40
N ALA A 189 -8.66 -0.76 7.66
CA ALA A 189 -9.27 -2.06 7.92
C ALA A 189 -10.12 -2.03 9.21
N ASN A 190 -11.36 -2.51 9.14
CA ASN A 190 -12.18 -2.79 10.30
C ASN A 190 -11.61 -4.04 11.01
N SER A 191 -11.06 -3.85 12.20
CA SER A 191 -10.34 -4.90 12.91
C SER A 191 -11.21 -6.14 13.19
N ASP A 192 -12.48 -5.96 13.55
CA ASP A 192 -13.36 -7.08 13.86
C ASP A 192 -13.66 -7.93 12.62
N TYR A 193 -13.98 -7.26 11.50
CA TYR A 193 -14.25 -7.93 10.23
C TYR A 193 -13.02 -8.69 9.70
N TRP A 194 -11.86 -8.04 9.70
CA TRP A 194 -10.64 -8.63 9.16
C TRP A 194 -10.05 -9.72 10.05
N ASN A 195 -10.04 -9.53 11.39
CA ASN A 195 -9.55 -10.53 12.33
C ASN A 195 -10.45 -11.76 12.38
N GLY A 196 -11.78 -11.58 12.30
CA GLY A 196 -12.73 -12.68 12.24
C GLY A 196 -12.53 -13.61 11.04
N ASN A 197 -11.99 -13.11 9.94
CA ASN A 197 -11.78 -13.87 8.70
C ASN A 197 -10.31 -14.27 8.44
N GLN A 198 -9.37 -13.78 9.24
CA GLN A 198 -7.92 -13.89 8.99
C GLN A 198 -7.46 -15.31 8.66
N GLN A 199 -7.84 -16.30 9.45
CA GLN A 199 -7.37 -17.67 9.28
C GLN A 199 -7.89 -18.30 7.97
N ALA A 200 -9.17 -18.10 7.68
CA ALA A 200 -9.79 -18.65 6.46
C ALA A 200 -9.23 -17.97 5.21
N TRP A 201 -9.14 -16.65 5.23
CA TRP A 201 -8.74 -15.86 4.07
C TRP A 201 -7.25 -15.99 3.75
N SER A 202 -6.37 -15.95 4.75
CA SER A 202 -4.94 -16.17 4.52
C SER A 202 -4.65 -17.56 3.96
N LYS A 203 -5.37 -18.59 4.44
CA LYS A 203 -5.27 -19.95 3.92
C LYS A 203 -5.75 -20.04 2.46
N GLN A 204 -6.91 -19.44 2.16
CA GLN A 204 -7.46 -19.44 0.80
C GLN A 204 -6.57 -18.69 -0.18
N PHE A 205 -6.08 -17.51 0.20
CA PHE A 205 -5.09 -16.78 -0.61
C PHE A 205 -3.84 -17.61 -0.88
N GLY A 206 -3.27 -18.24 0.14
CA GLY A 206 -2.09 -19.10 -0.01
C GLY A 206 -2.33 -20.30 -0.94
N ARG A 207 -3.56 -20.82 -1.05
CA ARG A 207 -3.91 -21.84 -2.05
C ARG A 207 -3.94 -21.27 -3.46
N ILE A 208 -4.62 -20.13 -3.64
CA ILE A 208 -4.70 -19.46 -4.95
C ILE A 208 -3.29 -19.08 -5.43
N GLN A 209 -2.44 -18.54 -4.55
CA GLN A 209 -1.07 -18.17 -4.89
C GLN A 209 -0.25 -19.35 -5.42
N LYS A 210 -0.52 -20.56 -4.94
CA LYS A 210 0.12 -21.82 -5.37
C LYS A 210 -0.58 -22.50 -6.55
N GLY A 211 -1.66 -21.93 -7.08
CA GLY A 211 -2.36 -22.49 -8.23
C GLY A 211 -3.48 -23.50 -7.88
N TYR A 212 -3.97 -23.49 -6.62
CA TYR A 212 -5.05 -24.40 -6.19
C TYR A 212 -6.36 -23.64 -5.93
#